data_8cfc9715226943be096b5864e949712f
#
_entry.id   8cfc9715226943be096b5864e949712f
#
_cell.length_a   1.000
_cell.length_b   1.000
_cell.length_c   1.000
_cell.angle_alpha   90.00
_cell.angle_beta   90.00
_cell.angle_gamma   90.00
#
_symmetry.space_group_name_H-M   'P 1'
#
loop_
_entity.id
_entity.type
_entity.pdbx_description
1 polymer ?
#
loop_
_entity_poly.entity_id
_entity_poly.type
_entity_poly.pdbx_seq_one_letter_code
_entity_poly.pdbx_strand_id
1 'polypeptide(L)'
;MEIMHTWYGGLLVMIFSSYLIAKACDVFEAATDYLGRNLNEGVKGATLNAIGSSLPELLTTVFFLVFAVQAELGRDLAASIGGDTGSAIFNSIVIPMLVIWFVLASGIVGIGISKKVILRDGLFLLGAELILLVLLSSDYITHWHGWVFTIYYLIYLSYTLFFMSKSEERDEGDSDEERTTWYEKFLFKKEDGRTGRSLILFSISVLFIATACAGLVEGCKGIADSLQIHPLFVALILVAAASSVPDTIISVKDAKKGNYDDALSNVLGSNIFDITVSMGLPLAIFLLLTNQKIHFVEASRILIDVRIMLLIITGITIAIYYFSKKMGWKHVAGLGLLYSFFIVYSIGASMYYAGESSLLGAFSGTFIEFLHQDGGVSDTLRGIANSITGNW
;
A
#
# COMPACT_ATOMS: atom_id res chain seq x y z
N MET A 1 12.86 -9.35 -25.12
CA MET A 1 12.07 -10.18 -24.19
C MET A 1 12.95 -11.03 -23.26
N GLU A 2 14.02 -11.68 -23.73
CA GLU A 2 14.88 -12.51 -22.85
C GLU A 2 15.51 -11.78 -21.66
N ILE A 3 15.85 -10.49 -21.80
CA ILE A 3 16.45 -9.70 -20.71
C ILE A 3 15.47 -9.48 -19.55
N MET A 4 14.17 -9.38 -19.81
CA MET A 4 13.15 -9.17 -18.77
C MET A 4 12.98 -10.39 -17.85
N HIS A 5 13.36 -11.58 -18.31
CA HIS A 5 13.32 -12.82 -17.52
C HIS A 5 14.60 -13.06 -16.70
N THR A 6 15.49 -12.07 -16.62
CA THR A 6 16.64 -12.08 -15.72
C THR A 6 16.35 -11.20 -14.51
N TRP A 7 16.92 -11.55 -13.33
CA TRP A 7 16.70 -10.77 -12.11
C TRP A 7 17.12 -9.30 -12.27
N TYR A 8 18.23 -9.01 -12.97
CA TYR A 8 18.70 -7.65 -13.20
C TYR A 8 17.83 -6.90 -14.23
N GLY A 9 17.32 -7.59 -15.23
CA GLY A 9 16.39 -6.99 -16.21
C GLY A 9 15.05 -6.64 -15.56
N GLY A 10 14.49 -7.53 -14.76
CA GLY A 10 13.29 -7.27 -13.95
C GLY A 10 13.48 -6.09 -13.01
N LEU A 11 14.65 -6.02 -12.31
CA LEU A 11 14.97 -4.91 -11.41
C LEU A 11 15.07 -3.56 -12.15
N LEU A 12 15.70 -3.52 -13.33
CA LEU A 12 15.77 -2.31 -14.13
C LEU A 12 14.39 -1.84 -14.60
N VAL A 13 13.52 -2.76 -15.00
CA VAL A 13 12.13 -2.45 -15.36
C VAL A 13 11.38 -1.88 -14.16
N MET A 14 11.53 -2.46 -12.99
CA MET A 14 10.87 -1.97 -11.76
C MET A 14 11.36 -0.57 -11.36
N ILE A 15 12.67 -0.31 -11.41
CA ILE A 15 13.24 1.02 -11.12
C ILE A 15 12.70 2.07 -12.11
N PHE A 16 12.69 1.73 -13.41
CA PHE A 16 12.15 2.64 -14.43
C PHE A 16 10.65 2.88 -14.24
N SER A 17 9.88 1.83 -13.94
CA SER A 17 8.45 1.92 -13.65
C SER A 17 8.17 2.78 -12.43
N SER A 18 8.93 2.61 -11.34
CA SER A 18 8.82 3.43 -10.13
C SER A 18 9.08 4.92 -10.41
N TYR A 19 10.12 5.22 -11.21
CA TYR A 19 10.39 6.60 -11.64
C TYR A 19 9.24 7.18 -12.48
N LEU A 20 8.68 6.38 -13.39
CA LEU A 20 7.56 6.79 -14.23
C LEU A 20 6.29 7.03 -13.40
N ILE A 21 6.01 6.15 -12.42
CA ILE A 21 4.91 6.33 -11.45
C ILE A 21 5.06 7.66 -10.72
N ALA A 22 6.23 7.93 -10.14
CA ALA A 22 6.48 9.17 -9.41
C ALA A 22 6.18 10.42 -10.26
N LYS A 23 6.65 10.42 -11.52
CA LYS A 23 6.43 11.55 -12.44
C LYS A 23 4.98 11.67 -12.92
N ALA A 24 4.31 10.56 -13.15
CA ALA A 24 2.92 10.56 -13.57
C ALA A 24 1.99 10.96 -12.41
N CYS A 25 2.30 10.57 -11.17
CA CYS A 25 1.53 10.97 -9.99
C CYS A 25 1.64 12.47 -9.71
N ASP A 26 2.79 13.12 -9.92
CA ASP A 26 2.91 14.59 -9.85
C ASP A 26 1.91 15.28 -10.80
N VAL A 27 1.76 14.77 -12.03
CA VAL A 27 0.82 15.31 -13.03
C VAL A 27 -0.62 15.00 -12.65
N PHE A 28 -0.88 13.80 -12.13
CA PHE A 28 -2.19 13.37 -11.66
C PHE A 28 -2.68 14.26 -10.52
N GLU A 29 -1.84 14.49 -9.50
CA GLU A 29 -2.12 15.36 -8.35
C GLU A 29 -2.52 16.77 -8.82
N ALA A 30 -1.72 17.41 -9.68
CA ALA A 30 -2.04 18.73 -10.21
C ALA A 30 -3.37 18.78 -10.99
N ALA A 31 -3.71 17.72 -11.73
CA ALA A 31 -4.94 17.63 -12.47
C ALA A 31 -6.16 17.45 -11.55
N THR A 32 -6.05 16.55 -10.55
CA THR A 32 -7.12 16.27 -9.58
C THR A 32 -7.35 17.44 -8.62
N ASP A 33 -6.30 18.15 -8.25
CA ASP A 33 -6.38 19.38 -7.46
C ASP A 33 -7.28 20.44 -8.12
N TYR A 34 -7.10 20.63 -9.41
CA TYR A 34 -7.96 21.54 -10.14
C TYR A 34 -9.38 20.99 -10.33
N LEU A 35 -9.55 19.70 -10.62
CA LEU A 35 -10.88 19.09 -10.79
C LEU A 35 -11.67 19.09 -9.48
N GLY A 36 -10.98 18.87 -8.36
CA GLY A 36 -11.55 18.84 -7.01
C GLY A 36 -11.68 20.21 -6.33
N ARG A 37 -11.37 21.32 -7.00
CA ARG A 37 -11.36 22.68 -6.40
C ARG A 37 -12.69 23.14 -5.77
N ASN A 38 -13.81 22.53 -6.15
CA ASN A 38 -15.13 22.82 -5.60
C ASN A 38 -15.52 21.87 -4.47
N LEU A 39 -14.68 20.92 -4.13
CA LEU A 39 -14.89 20.02 -2.99
C LEU A 39 -14.29 20.67 -1.74
N ASN A 40 -14.92 20.45 -0.59
CA ASN A 40 -14.33 20.83 0.68
C ASN A 40 -12.98 20.12 0.87
N GLU A 41 -11.97 20.80 1.44
CA GLU A 41 -10.60 20.30 1.56
C GLU A 41 -10.54 18.91 2.21
N GLY A 42 -11.26 18.69 3.31
CA GLY A 42 -11.37 17.38 3.93
C GLY A 42 -11.92 16.28 3.01
N VAL A 43 -12.89 16.60 2.16
CA VAL A 43 -13.45 15.66 1.16
C VAL A 43 -12.42 15.39 0.06
N LYS A 44 -11.76 16.44 -0.43
CA LYS A 44 -10.72 16.34 -1.46
C LYS A 44 -9.55 15.47 -0.98
N GLY A 45 -9.04 15.72 0.24
CA GLY A 45 -7.97 14.94 0.85
C GLY A 45 -8.32 13.48 1.03
N ALA A 46 -9.49 13.19 1.62
CA ALA A 46 -9.95 11.83 1.89
C ALA A 46 -10.41 11.05 0.64
N THR A 47 -10.59 11.70 -0.52
CA THR A 47 -11.03 11.06 -1.76
C THR A 47 -9.99 11.15 -2.87
N LEU A 48 -9.81 12.34 -3.45
CA LEU A 48 -8.97 12.50 -4.64
C LEU A 48 -7.48 12.27 -4.34
N ASN A 49 -6.99 12.76 -3.19
CA ASN A 49 -5.59 12.59 -2.85
C ASN A 49 -5.29 11.13 -2.46
N ALA A 50 -6.14 10.51 -1.64
CA ALA A 50 -5.99 9.10 -1.27
C ALA A 50 -6.07 8.18 -2.50
N ILE A 51 -7.04 8.38 -3.40
CA ILE A 51 -7.13 7.61 -4.66
C ILE A 51 -5.89 7.86 -5.51
N GLY A 52 -5.40 9.10 -5.56
CA GLY A 52 -4.26 9.48 -6.40
C GLY A 52 -2.95 8.84 -5.96
N SER A 53 -2.67 8.82 -4.67
CA SER A 53 -1.45 8.24 -4.12
C SER A 53 -1.46 6.71 -4.17
N SER A 54 -2.62 6.08 -3.96
CA SER A 54 -2.80 4.62 -3.95
C SER A 54 -3.28 4.05 -5.31
N LEU A 55 -3.31 4.86 -6.37
CA LEU A 55 -3.65 4.38 -7.70
C LEU A 55 -2.66 3.32 -8.23
N PRO A 56 -1.34 3.40 -7.95
CA PRO A 56 -0.41 2.35 -8.34
C PRO A 56 -0.74 0.99 -7.70
N GLU A 57 -1.09 0.94 -6.41
CA GLU A 57 -1.46 -0.27 -5.69
C GLU A 57 -2.70 -0.91 -6.31
N LEU A 58 -3.74 -0.11 -6.57
CA LEU A 58 -4.96 -0.56 -7.23
C LEU A 58 -4.68 -1.14 -8.62
N LEU A 59 -3.87 -0.46 -9.42
CA LEU A 59 -3.55 -0.89 -10.78
C LEU A 59 -2.63 -2.11 -10.79
N THR A 60 -1.68 -2.23 -9.87
CA THR A 60 -0.85 -3.45 -9.75
C THR A 60 -1.71 -4.66 -9.40
N THR A 61 -2.69 -4.53 -8.50
CA THR A 61 -3.67 -5.58 -8.21
C THR A 61 -4.47 -5.98 -9.45
N VAL A 62 -4.99 -5.00 -10.20
CA VAL A 62 -5.68 -5.26 -11.47
C VAL A 62 -4.79 -6.05 -12.42
N PHE A 63 -3.52 -5.66 -12.60
CA PHE A 63 -2.63 -6.34 -13.52
C PHE A 63 -2.20 -7.72 -13.04
N PHE A 64 -2.00 -7.94 -11.74
CA PHE A 64 -1.78 -9.28 -11.22
C PHE A 64 -2.97 -10.21 -11.52
N LEU A 65 -4.20 -9.73 -11.41
CA LEU A 65 -5.39 -10.51 -11.71
C LEU A 65 -5.61 -10.72 -13.22
N VAL A 66 -5.41 -9.67 -14.04
CA VAL A 66 -5.68 -9.71 -15.49
C VAL A 66 -4.59 -10.47 -16.25
N PHE A 67 -3.31 -10.38 -15.83
CA PHE A 67 -2.19 -11.09 -16.45
C PHE A 67 -2.00 -12.50 -15.89
N ALA A 68 -2.80 -12.91 -14.91
CA ALA A 68 -2.75 -14.25 -14.35
C ALA A 68 -3.18 -15.29 -15.40
N VAL A 69 -2.36 -16.31 -15.59
CA VAL A 69 -2.82 -17.54 -16.23
C VAL A 69 -3.74 -18.29 -15.25
N GLN A 70 -4.85 -18.83 -15.72
CA GLN A 70 -5.88 -19.44 -14.85
C GLN A 70 -5.32 -20.48 -13.86
N ALA A 71 -4.31 -21.25 -14.28
CA ALA A 71 -3.63 -22.23 -13.42
C ALA A 71 -2.79 -21.59 -12.29
N GLU A 72 -2.41 -20.32 -12.42
CA GLU A 72 -1.54 -19.58 -11.48
C GLU A 72 -2.27 -18.44 -10.75
N LEU A 73 -3.58 -18.31 -10.95
CA LEU A 73 -4.36 -17.20 -10.41
C LEU A 73 -4.21 -17.04 -8.89
N GLY A 74 -4.13 -18.14 -8.14
CA GLY A 74 -3.88 -18.11 -6.70
C GLY A 74 -2.48 -17.57 -6.35
N ARG A 75 -1.46 -17.92 -7.15
CA ARG A 75 -0.07 -17.44 -7.01
C ARG A 75 0.04 -15.95 -7.30
N ASP A 76 -0.59 -15.48 -8.37
CA ASP A 76 -0.59 -14.08 -8.77
C ASP A 76 -1.40 -13.21 -7.78
N LEU A 77 -2.56 -13.72 -7.30
CA LEU A 77 -3.29 -13.06 -6.22
C LEU A 77 -2.46 -12.97 -4.93
N ALA A 78 -1.71 -14.02 -4.59
CA ALA A 78 -0.81 -13.97 -3.43
C ALA A 78 0.30 -12.93 -3.61
N ALA A 79 0.83 -12.76 -4.82
CA ALA A 79 1.81 -11.71 -5.12
C ALA A 79 1.20 -10.30 -4.99
N SER A 80 -0.03 -10.10 -5.48
CA SER A 80 -0.78 -8.85 -5.28
C SER A 80 -0.94 -8.53 -3.79
N ILE A 81 -1.48 -9.47 -3.00
CA ILE A 81 -1.65 -9.32 -1.54
C ILE A 81 -0.29 -9.08 -0.85
N GLY A 82 0.77 -9.72 -1.33
CA GLY A 82 2.14 -9.48 -0.87
C GLY A 82 2.59 -8.04 -1.12
N GLY A 83 2.31 -7.50 -2.29
CA GLY A 83 2.58 -6.10 -2.64
C GLY A 83 1.85 -5.13 -1.72
N ASP A 84 0.54 -5.29 -1.57
CA ASP A 84 -0.29 -4.42 -0.72
C ASP A 84 0.10 -4.53 0.77
N THR A 85 0.42 -5.75 1.24
CA THR A 85 0.91 -5.98 2.61
C THR A 85 2.28 -5.32 2.83
N GLY A 86 3.17 -5.46 1.85
CA GLY A 86 4.49 -4.83 1.87
C GLY A 86 4.42 -3.31 1.82
N SER A 87 3.52 -2.76 0.98
CA SER A 87 3.21 -1.32 0.92
C SER A 87 2.73 -0.83 2.28
N ALA A 88 1.80 -1.52 2.94
CA ALA A 88 1.31 -1.15 4.26
C ALA A 88 2.43 -1.14 5.33
N ILE A 89 3.36 -2.10 5.29
CA ILE A 89 4.53 -2.12 6.20
C ILE A 89 5.51 -0.98 5.85
N PHE A 90 5.80 -0.78 4.55
CA PHE A 90 6.67 0.29 4.09
C PHE A 90 6.10 1.66 4.49
N ASN A 91 4.84 1.90 4.21
CA ASN A 91 4.14 3.12 4.54
C ASN A 91 4.10 3.34 6.06
N SER A 92 3.81 2.30 6.86
CA SER A 92 3.75 2.43 8.33
C SER A 92 5.11 2.72 8.99
N ILE A 93 6.22 2.29 8.39
CA ILE A 93 7.56 2.39 9.00
C ILE A 93 8.46 3.37 8.25
N VAL A 94 8.66 3.13 6.93
CA VAL A 94 9.70 3.84 6.16
C VAL A 94 9.31 5.28 5.90
N ILE A 95 8.06 5.53 5.51
CA ILE A 95 7.60 6.90 5.25
C ILE A 95 7.67 7.76 6.52
N PRO A 96 7.11 7.37 7.67
CA PRO A 96 7.26 8.15 8.90
C PRO A 96 8.72 8.30 9.35
N MET A 97 9.54 7.26 9.16
CA MET A 97 10.99 7.35 9.42
C MET A 97 11.64 8.45 8.57
N LEU A 98 11.34 8.49 7.28
CA LEU A 98 11.84 9.52 6.36
C LEU A 98 11.29 10.90 6.72
N VAL A 99 10.00 11.04 7.02
CA VAL A 99 9.37 12.28 7.47
C VAL A 99 10.09 12.82 8.71
N ILE A 100 10.27 12.00 9.74
CA ILE A 100 10.97 12.38 10.96
C ILE A 100 12.42 12.79 10.63
N TRP A 101 13.12 12.00 9.84
CA TRP A 101 14.50 12.24 9.45
C TRP A 101 14.66 13.59 8.72
N PHE A 102 13.82 13.89 7.72
CA PHE A 102 13.87 15.15 6.97
C PHE A 102 13.61 16.36 7.88
N VAL A 103 12.63 16.27 8.78
CA VAL A 103 12.29 17.36 9.70
C VAL A 103 13.42 17.61 10.72
N LEU A 104 14.00 16.54 11.26
CA LEU A 104 15.14 16.67 12.16
C LEU A 104 16.39 17.21 11.46
N ALA A 105 16.62 16.81 10.19
CA ALA A 105 17.71 17.34 9.38
C ALA A 105 17.56 18.84 9.06
N SER A 106 16.33 19.36 9.09
CA SER A 106 16.05 20.81 8.96
C SER A 106 16.26 21.61 10.25
N GLY A 107 16.75 20.96 11.32
CA GLY A 107 17.07 21.63 12.61
C GLY A 107 15.91 21.65 13.60
N ILE A 108 14.79 21.04 13.32
CA ILE A 108 13.65 20.93 14.24
C ILE A 108 13.93 19.79 15.25
N VAL A 109 13.73 20.04 16.54
CA VAL A 109 14.15 19.15 17.64
C VAL A 109 13.27 17.89 17.77
N GLY A 110 12.06 17.86 17.17
CA GLY A 110 11.17 16.71 17.21
C GLY A 110 9.75 17.02 16.75
N ILE A 111 9.07 15.99 16.26
CA ILE A 111 7.73 16.05 15.70
C ILE A 111 6.72 15.59 16.74
N GLY A 112 5.67 16.38 16.98
CA GLY A 112 4.49 15.95 17.75
C GLY A 112 3.34 15.63 16.81
N ILE A 113 2.66 14.51 17.03
CA ILE A 113 1.50 14.09 16.26
C ILE A 113 0.30 13.95 17.17
N SER A 114 -0.88 14.31 16.68
CA SER A 114 -2.13 14.23 17.41
C SER A 114 -2.50 12.79 17.72
N LYS A 115 -2.69 12.49 19.01
CA LYS A 115 -3.14 11.17 19.45
C LYS A 115 -4.51 10.79 18.90
N LYS A 116 -5.37 11.77 18.57
CA LYS A 116 -6.69 11.52 17.98
C LYS A 116 -6.56 10.96 16.57
N VAL A 117 -5.65 11.51 15.75
CA VAL A 117 -5.34 11.02 14.40
C VAL A 117 -4.79 9.61 14.47
N ILE A 118 -3.77 9.38 15.32
CA ILE A 118 -3.15 8.05 15.48
C ILE A 118 -4.18 6.99 15.89
N LEU A 119 -5.06 7.29 16.85
CA LEU A 119 -6.06 6.33 17.30
C LEU A 119 -7.14 6.09 16.25
N ARG A 120 -7.62 7.13 15.58
CA ARG A 120 -8.64 7.01 14.54
C ARG A 120 -8.14 6.11 13.41
N ASP A 121 -7.10 6.53 12.74
CA ASP A 121 -6.61 5.85 11.54
C ASP A 121 -5.93 4.52 11.89
N GLY A 122 -5.19 4.48 13.00
CA GLY A 122 -4.53 3.26 13.46
C GLY A 122 -5.51 2.14 13.86
N LEU A 123 -6.64 2.45 14.50
CA LEU A 123 -7.64 1.44 14.86
C LEU A 123 -8.37 0.92 13.61
N PHE A 124 -8.70 1.80 12.67
CA PHE A 124 -9.27 1.36 11.38
C PHE A 124 -8.29 0.51 10.58
N LEU A 125 -7.00 0.86 10.58
CA LEU A 125 -5.97 0.07 9.92
C LEU A 125 -5.85 -1.32 10.55
N LEU A 126 -5.70 -1.42 11.87
CA LEU A 126 -5.66 -2.72 12.57
C LEU A 126 -6.92 -3.56 12.32
N GLY A 127 -8.09 -2.91 12.23
CA GLY A 127 -9.34 -3.58 11.87
C GLY A 127 -9.33 -4.12 10.45
N ALA A 128 -8.83 -3.36 9.47
CA ALA A 128 -8.67 -3.81 8.08
C ALA A 128 -7.70 -5.00 7.98
N GLU A 129 -6.56 -4.93 8.69
CA GLU A 129 -5.57 -6.02 8.74
C GLU A 129 -6.12 -7.29 9.41
N LEU A 130 -6.93 -7.14 10.46
CA LEU A 130 -7.59 -8.28 11.09
C LEU A 130 -8.60 -8.94 10.15
N ILE A 131 -9.40 -8.15 9.43
CA ILE A 131 -10.31 -8.64 8.41
C ILE A 131 -9.52 -9.36 7.30
N LEU A 132 -8.40 -8.77 6.86
CA LEU A 132 -7.49 -9.36 5.89
C LEU A 132 -6.97 -10.72 6.38
N LEU A 133 -6.49 -10.78 7.63
CA LEU A 133 -5.97 -12.00 8.22
C LEU A 133 -7.03 -13.10 8.27
N VAL A 134 -8.24 -12.80 8.70
CA VAL A 134 -9.32 -13.79 8.84
C VAL A 134 -9.86 -14.19 7.48
N LEU A 135 -10.34 -13.28 6.66
CA LEU A 135 -11.04 -13.61 5.41
C LEU A 135 -10.14 -14.33 4.41
N LEU A 136 -8.89 -13.89 4.25
CA LEU A 136 -7.97 -14.56 3.31
C LEU A 136 -7.33 -15.84 3.88
N SER A 137 -7.77 -16.31 5.04
CA SER A 137 -7.43 -17.64 5.55
C SER A 137 -8.41 -18.72 5.09
N SER A 138 -9.44 -18.37 4.31
CA SER A 138 -10.40 -19.33 3.75
C SER A 138 -9.79 -20.14 2.61
N ASP A 139 -10.36 -21.34 2.35
CA ASP A 139 -9.92 -22.24 1.28
C ASP A 139 -10.24 -21.70 -0.12
N TYR A 140 -11.29 -20.90 -0.22
CA TYR A 140 -11.77 -20.34 -1.48
C TYR A 140 -12.00 -18.84 -1.33
N ILE A 141 -11.50 -18.07 -2.28
CA ILE A 141 -11.77 -16.64 -2.39
C ILE A 141 -12.88 -16.42 -3.42
N THR A 142 -13.89 -15.67 -3.02
CA THR A 142 -15.06 -15.30 -3.84
C THR A 142 -15.18 -13.78 -3.94
N HIS A 143 -16.03 -13.29 -4.83
CA HIS A 143 -16.29 -11.84 -4.96
C HIS A 143 -16.79 -11.18 -3.65
N TRP A 144 -17.42 -11.94 -2.75
CA TRP A 144 -17.87 -11.42 -1.45
C TRP A 144 -16.72 -10.95 -0.55
N HIS A 145 -15.56 -11.63 -0.62
CA HIS A 145 -14.37 -11.18 0.11
C HIS A 145 -13.98 -9.74 -0.29
N GLY A 146 -13.96 -9.47 -1.60
CA GLY A 146 -13.66 -8.13 -2.10
C GLY A 146 -14.70 -7.08 -1.70
N TRP A 147 -16.00 -7.44 -1.69
CA TRP A 147 -17.05 -6.52 -1.25
C TRP A 147 -16.96 -6.18 0.22
N VAL A 148 -16.63 -7.13 1.11
CA VAL A 148 -16.44 -6.85 2.54
C VAL A 148 -15.34 -5.81 2.76
N PHE A 149 -14.20 -5.93 2.08
CA PHE A 149 -13.13 -4.94 2.14
C PHE A 149 -13.59 -3.58 1.64
N THR A 150 -14.24 -3.52 0.48
CA THR A 150 -14.74 -2.26 -0.09
C THR A 150 -15.75 -1.58 0.82
N ILE A 151 -16.67 -2.33 1.43
CA ILE A 151 -17.67 -1.80 2.37
C ILE A 151 -16.98 -1.28 3.64
N TYR A 152 -15.95 -1.98 4.14
CA TYR A 152 -15.19 -1.51 5.30
C TYR A 152 -14.55 -0.13 5.05
N TYR A 153 -13.99 0.08 3.86
CA TYR A 153 -13.46 1.38 3.48
C TYR A 153 -14.55 2.46 3.43
N LEU A 154 -15.72 2.16 2.90
CA LEU A 154 -16.83 3.12 2.87
C LEU A 154 -17.27 3.52 4.29
N ILE A 155 -17.20 2.61 5.26
CA ILE A 155 -17.46 2.90 6.67
C ILE A 155 -16.37 3.85 7.21
N TYR A 156 -15.09 3.54 6.97
CA TYR A 156 -13.97 4.40 7.36
C TYR A 156 -14.09 5.81 6.76
N LEU A 157 -14.35 5.89 5.46
CA LEU A 157 -14.50 7.16 4.75
C LEU A 157 -15.67 7.98 5.32
N SER A 158 -16.83 7.36 5.52
CA SER A 158 -18.01 8.00 6.09
C SER A 158 -17.72 8.53 7.50
N TYR A 159 -17.04 7.73 8.32
CA TYR A 159 -16.65 8.14 9.66
C TYR A 159 -15.69 9.34 9.62
N THR A 160 -14.66 9.29 8.77
CA THR A 160 -13.66 10.35 8.65
C THR A 160 -14.28 11.65 8.16
N LEU A 161 -15.12 11.61 7.13
CA LEU A 161 -15.82 12.79 6.60
C LEU A 161 -16.77 13.42 7.65
N PHE A 162 -17.47 12.59 8.43
CA PHE A 162 -18.34 13.08 9.49
C PHE A 162 -17.57 13.83 10.60
N PHE A 163 -16.38 13.36 10.95
CA PHE A 163 -15.55 14.01 11.96
C PHE A 163 -14.79 15.22 11.43
N MET A 164 -14.34 15.20 10.18
CA MET A 164 -13.62 16.33 9.54
C MET A 164 -14.53 17.52 9.24
N SER A 165 -15.82 17.30 8.96
CA SER A 165 -16.77 18.40 8.70
C SER A 165 -16.96 19.35 9.89
N LYS A 166 -16.38 19.05 11.06
CA LYS A 166 -16.40 19.86 12.28
C LYS A 166 -15.05 20.52 12.61
N SER A 167 -14.03 20.34 11.80
CA SER A 167 -12.72 20.98 12.00
C SER A 167 -12.70 22.30 11.22
N GLU A 168 -12.20 23.36 11.86
CA GLU A 168 -12.08 24.70 11.30
C GLU A 168 -11.32 24.68 9.96
N GLU A 169 -11.87 25.41 8.98
CA GLU A 169 -11.20 25.74 7.73
C GLU A 169 -9.82 26.35 8.02
N ARG A 170 -8.75 25.63 7.69
CA ARG A 170 -7.45 26.25 7.57
C ARG A 170 -7.44 26.97 6.23
N ASP A 171 -7.37 28.30 6.27
CA ASP A 171 -7.08 29.14 5.12
C ASP A 171 -5.68 28.73 4.58
N GLU A 172 -5.64 27.80 3.64
CA GLU A 172 -4.50 27.70 2.74
C GLU A 172 -4.53 28.90 1.83
N GLY A 173 -3.88 29.97 2.25
CA GLY A 173 -3.64 31.11 1.39
C GLY A 173 -3.03 30.60 0.08
N ASP A 174 -3.70 31.00 -1.01
CA ASP A 174 -3.22 30.83 -2.39
C ASP A 174 -1.78 31.40 -2.42
N SER A 175 -0.80 30.58 -2.07
CA SER A 175 0.60 30.98 -2.15
C SER A 175 0.87 31.08 -3.64
N ASP A 176 1.20 32.30 -4.10
CA ASP A 176 1.82 32.55 -5.40
C ASP A 176 3.18 31.84 -5.49
N GLU A 177 3.19 30.50 -5.32
CA GLU A 177 4.36 29.69 -5.65
C GLU A 177 4.56 29.77 -7.16
N GLU A 178 5.73 30.23 -7.55
CA GLU A 178 6.13 30.31 -8.96
C GLU A 178 5.87 28.97 -9.62
N ARG A 179 4.89 28.95 -10.53
CA ARG A 179 4.53 27.77 -11.33
C ARG A 179 5.70 27.35 -12.21
N THR A 180 6.50 26.44 -11.71
CA THR A 180 7.79 26.09 -12.33
C THR A 180 7.68 24.92 -13.30
N THR A 181 6.70 24.03 -13.08
CA THR A 181 6.57 22.79 -13.87
C THR A 181 5.86 23.00 -15.20
N TRP A 182 6.16 22.15 -16.19
CA TRP A 182 5.56 22.25 -17.52
C TRP A 182 4.04 21.99 -17.50
N TYR A 183 3.57 21.07 -16.65
CA TYR A 183 2.16 20.70 -16.56
C TYR A 183 1.35 21.80 -15.86
N GLU A 184 1.89 22.49 -14.86
CA GLU A 184 1.28 23.68 -14.28
C GLU A 184 1.16 24.80 -15.31
N LYS A 185 2.21 25.07 -16.08
CA LYS A 185 2.17 26.05 -17.19
C LYS A 185 1.12 25.68 -18.23
N PHE A 186 0.98 24.39 -18.56
CA PHE A 186 -0.05 23.92 -19.49
C PHE A 186 -1.46 24.09 -18.89
N LEU A 187 -1.65 23.71 -17.61
CA LEU A 187 -2.93 23.82 -16.91
C LEU A 187 -3.42 25.26 -16.84
N PHE A 188 -2.52 26.18 -16.50
CA PHE A 188 -2.85 27.59 -16.26
C PHE A 188 -2.62 28.52 -17.46
N LYS A 189 -2.41 27.99 -18.66
CA LYS A 189 -2.07 28.77 -19.88
C LYS A 189 -3.16 29.79 -20.26
N LYS A 190 -4.45 29.48 -20.04
CA LYS A 190 -5.62 30.35 -20.24
C LYS A 190 -6.73 29.96 -19.28
N GLU A 191 -7.59 30.88 -18.89
CA GLU A 191 -8.75 30.57 -18.03
C GLU A 191 -9.76 29.69 -18.76
N ASP A 192 -10.06 29.99 -20.02
CA ASP A 192 -10.95 29.19 -20.84
C ASP A 192 -10.34 27.83 -21.18
N GLY A 193 -11.12 26.75 -20.99
CA GLY A 193 -10.72 25.37 -21.29
C GLY A 193 -9.81 24.70 -20.25
N ARG A 194 -9.65 25.28 -19.06
CA ARG A 194 -8.82 24.72 -17.98
C ARG A 194 -9.30 23.33 -17.55
N THR A 195 -10.62 23.13 -17.45
CA THR A 195 -11.21 21.81 -17.15
C THR A 195 -10.85 20.75 -18.21
N GLY A 196 -10.91 21.13 -19.50
CA GLY A 196 -10.50 20.22 -20.58
C GLY A 196 -9.01 19.83 -20.50
N ARG A 197 -8.13 20.78 -20.18
CA ARG A 197 -6.69 20.50 -19.98
C ARG A 197 -6.43 19.62 -18.77
N SER A 198 -7.18 19.84 -17.65
CA SER A 198 -7.09 18.95 -16.48
C SER A 198 -7.52 17.53 -16.81
N LEU A 199 -8.62 17.34 -17.56
CA LEU A 199 -9.05 16.02 -18.01
C LEU A 199 -8.02 15.33 -18.91
N ILE A 200 -7.37 16.08 -19.80
CA ILE A 200 -6.29 15.56 -20.65
C ILE A 200 -5.11 15.10 -19.78
N LEU A 201 -4.64 15.97 -18.87
CA LEU A 201 -3.53 15.62 -17.97
C LEU A 201 -3.86 14.42 -17.08
N PHE A 202 -5.08 14.38 -16.52
CA PHE A 202 -5.60 13.26 -15.75
C PHE A 202 -5.54 11.96 -16.57
N SER A 203 -6.11 11.96 -17.79
CA SER A 203 -6.15 10.76 -18.63
C SER A 203 -4.75 10.27 -19.03
N ILE A 204 -3.85 11.21 -19.36
CA ILE A 204 -2.47 10.90 -19.73
C ILE A 204 -1.72 10.33 -18.52
N SER A 205 -1.84 10.95 -17.34
CA SER A 205 -1.16 10.47 -16.14
C SER A 205 -1.65 9.08 -15.72
N VAL A 206 -2.96 8.82 -15.75
CA VAL A 206 -3.52 7.48 -15.50
C VAL A 206 -2.96 6.44 -16.48
N LEU A 207 -2.85 6.77 -17.77
CA LEU A 207 -2.28 5.86 -18.77
C LEU A 207 -0.80 5.54 -18.49
N PHE A 208 0.00 6.56 -18.09
CA PHE A 208 1.41 6.35 -17.74
C PHE A 208 1.56 5.54 -16.46
N ILE A 209 0.74 5.81 -15.43
CA ILE A 209 0.72 5.02 -14.19
C ILE A 209 0.35 3.58 -14.52
N ALA A 210 -0.71 3.35 -15.30
CA ALA A 210 -1.13 2.00 -15.69
C ALA A 210 -0.02 1.24 -16.44
N THR A 211 0.65 1.88 -17.39
CA THR A 211 1.76 1.27 -18.13
C THR A 211 2.93 0.92 -17.22
N ALA A 212 3.25 1.80 -16.28
CA ALA A 212 4.31 1.57 -15.31
C ALA A 212 3.97 0.45 -14.33
N CYS A 213 2.71 0.37 -13.84
CA CYS A 213 2.26 -0.72 -12.98
C CYS A 213 2.29 -2.08 -13.69
N ALA A 214 1.91 -2.12 -14.99
CA ALA A 214 2.11 -3.34 -15.78
C ALA A 214 3.59 -3.74 -15.83
N GLY A 215 4.51 -2.78 -15.98
CA GLY A 215 5.95 -3.00 -15.90
C GLY A 215 6.42 -3.51 -14.54
N LEU A 216 5.85 -2.99 -13.42
CA LEU A 216 6.16 -3.50 -12.07
C LEU A 216 5.78 -4.98 -11.93
N VAL A 217 4.58 -5.36 -12.38
CA VAL A 217 4.10 -6.74 -12.31
C VAL A 217 4.97 -7.68 -13.14
N GLU A 218 5.28 -7.31 -14.37
CA GLU A 218 6.16 -8.11 -15.25
C GLU A 218 7.59 -8.20 -14.69
N GLY A 219 8.13 -7.10 -14.18
CA GLY A 219 9.44 -7.09 -13.52
C GLY A 219 9.47 -7.97 -12.27
N CYS A 220 8.41 -7.96 -11.47
CA CYS A 220 8.24 -8.82 -10.31
C CYS A 220 8.26 -10.31 -10.70
N LYS A 221 7.45 -10.70 -11.70
CA LYS A 221 7.40 -12.07 -12.21
C LYS A 221 8.76 -12.50 -12.77
N GLY A 222 9.41 -11.63 -13.57
CA GLY A 222 10.72 -11.90 -14.14
C GLY A 222 11.82 -12.15 -13.09
N ILE A 223 11.84 -11.36 -12.01
CA ILE A 223 12.75 -11.58 -10.88
C ILE A 223 12.44 -12.89 -10.17
N ALA A 224 11.17 -13.13 -9.86
CA ALA A 224 10.73 -14.32 -9.14
C ALA A 224 11.10 -15.62 -9.90
N ASP A 225 10.84 -15.63 -11.21
CA ASP A 225 11.15 -16.78 -12.08
C ASP A 225 12.67 -16.98 -12.23
N SER A 226 13.44 -15.88 -12.37
CA SER A 226 14.91 -15.95 -12.46
C SER A 226 15.57 -16.49 -11.19
N LEU A 227 15.03 -16.12 -10.02
CA LEU A 227 15.54 -16.54 -8.71
C LEU A 227 14.88 -17.82 -8.18
N GLN A 228 13.90 -18.37 -8.91
CA GLN A 228 13.10 -19.55 -8.51
C GLN A 228 12.44 -19.39 -7.13
N ILE A 229 11.97 -18.18 -6.83
CA ILE A 229 11.24 -17.86 -5.59
C ILE A 229 9.79 -17.54 -5.88
N HIS A 230 8.95 -17.57 -4.84
CA HIS A 230 7.54 -17.18 -5.01
C HIS A 230 7.44 -15.66 -5.26
N PRO A 231 6.68 -15.19 -6.28
CA PRO A 231 6.57 -13.76 -6.63
C PRO A 231 6.04 -12.89 -5.48
N LEU A 232 5.33 -13.46 -4.52
CA LEU A 232 4.89 -12.80 -3.30
C LEU A 232 6.06 -12.07 -2.58
N PHE A 233 7.23 -12.73 -2.45
CA PHE A 233 8.36 -12.14 -1.71
C PHE A 233 9.01 -11.00 -2.47
N VAL A 234 9.02 -11.05 -3.81
CA VAL A 234 9.47 -9.94 -4.65
C VAL A 234 8.49 -8.78 -4.54
N ALA A 235 7.20 -9.07 -4.60
CA ALA A 235 6.16 -8.07 -4.47
C ALA A 235 6.16 -7.40 -3.09
N LEU A 236 6.29 -8.19 -2.03
CA LEU A 236 6.33 -7.76 -0.63
C LEU A 236 7.41 -6.70 -0.33
N ILE A 237 8.53 -6.74 -1.05
CA ILE A 237 9.67 -5.83 -0.83
C ILE A 237 9.78 -4.81 -1.96
N LEU A 238 9.86 -5.26 -3.21
CA LEU A 238 10.23 -4.40 -4.33
C LEU A 238 9.03 -3.70 -4.96
N VAL A 239 7.92 -4.41 -5.21
CA VAL A 239 6.69 -3.77 -5.72
C VAL A 239 6.16 -2.79 -4.68
N ALA A 240 6.12 -3.20 -3.42
CA ALA A 240 5.70 -2.39 -2.29
C ALA A 240 6.46 -1.05 -2.21
N ALA A 241 7.80 -1.10 -2.22
CA ALA A 241 8.62 0.13 -2.19
C ALA A 241 8.44 0.99 -3.45
N ALA A 242 8.25 0.36 -4.62
CA ALA A 242 8.10 1.05 -5.90
C ALA A 242 6.75 1.76 -6.03
N SER A 243 5.66 1.14 -5.57
CA SER A 243 4.31 1.72 -5.62
C SER A 243 4.09 2.79 -4.55
N SER A 244 4.74 2.69 -3.38
CA SER A 244 4.65 3.66 -2.28
C SER A 244 5.46 4.96 -2.47
N VAL A 245 6.09 5.16 -3.63
CA VAL A 245 6.83 6.40 -3.93
C VAL A 245 5.94 7.64 -3.89
N PRO A 246 4.71 7.65 -4.44
CA PRO A 246 3.81 8.80 -4.35
C PRO A 246 3.46 9.17 -2.91
N ASP A 247 3.09 8.19 -2.08
CA ASP A 247 2.80 8.41 -0.66
C ASP A 247 3.98 9.01 0.09
N THR A 248 5.20 8.54 -0.22
CA THR A 248 6.45 9.08 0.36
C THR A 248 6.62 10.55 -0.01
N ILE A 249 6.43 10.91 -1.27
CA ILE A 249 6.59 12.28 -1.77
C ILE A 249 5.57 13.22 -1.10
N ILE A 250 4.29 12.83 -1.08
CA ILE A 250 3.21 13.63 -0.48
C ILE A 250 3.48 13.84 1.02
N SER A 251 3.73 12.76 1.77
CA SER A 251 3.96 12.85 3.21
C SER A 251 5.19 13.69 3.58
N VAL A 252 6.26 13.61 2.78
CA VAL A 252 7.46 14.48 2.99
C VAL A 252 7.16 15.94 2.63
N LYS A 253 6.37 16.22 1.59
CA LYS A 253 5.92 17.58 1.25
C LYS A 253 5.09 18.18 2.38
N ASP A 254 4.12 17.45 2.92
CA ASP A 254 3.28 17.91 4.04
C ASP A 254 4.12 18.18 5.30
N ALA A 255 5.03 17.28 5.61
CA ALA A 255 5.95 17.45 6.74
C ALA A 255 6.85 18.68 6.60
N LYS A 256 7.32 19.01 5.39
CA LYS A 256 8.09 20.24 5.11
C LYS A 256 7.27 21.51 5.33
N LYS A 257 5.97 21.46 5.12
CA LYS A 257 5.03 22.56 5.41
C LYS A 257 4.68 22.66 6.91
N GLY A 258 5.15 21.71 7.74
CA GLY A 258 4.83 21.62 9.17
C GLY A 258 3.54 20.87 9.49
N ASN A 259 2.87 20.28 8.49
CA ASN A 259 1.62 19.53 8.60
C ASN A 259 1.89 18.07 8.96
N TYR A 260 2.39 17.82 10.18
CA TYR A 260 2.81 16.47 10.60
C TYR A 260 1.64 15.50 10.80
N ASP A 261 0.49 16.01 11.24
CA ASP A 261 -0.73 15.21 11.40
C ASP A 261 -1.24 14.74 10.03
N ASP A 262 -1.19 15.60 9.01
CA ASP A 262 -1.61 15.28 7.66
C ASP A 262 -0.65 14.27 7.03
N ALA A 263 0.68 14.46 7.21
CA ALA A 263 1.68 13.51 6.73
C ALA A 263 1.48 12.09 7.26
N LEU A 264 1.15 11.93 8.57
CA LEU A 264 0.90 10.61 9.16
C LEU A 264 -0.49 10.07 8.80
N SER A 265 -1.52 10.94 8.77
CA SER A 265 -2.88 10.55 8.36
C SER A 265 -2.91 10.08 6.91
N ASN A 266 -2.15 10.72 6.01
CA ASN A 266 -1.99 10.26 4.63
C ASN A 266 -1.46 8.83 4.60
N VAL A 267 -0.38 8.54 5.32
CA VAL A 267 0.24 7.21 5.39
C VAL A 267 -0.73 6.14 5.89
N LEU A 268 -1.39 6.39 7.03
CA LEU A 268 -2.32 5.42 7.62
C LEU A 268 -3.58 5.26 6.77
N GLY A 269 -4.06 6.35 6.16
CA GLY A 269 -5.22 6.37 5.26
C GLY A 269 -4.95 5.63 3.96
N SER A 270 -3.78 5.82 3.34
CA SER A 270 -3.34 5.04 2.17
C SER A 270 -3.31 3.55 2.50
N ASN A 271 -2.74 3.15 3.64
CA ASN A 271 -2.73 1.74 4.04
C ASN A 271 -4.11 1.12 4.17
N ILE A 272 -5.08 1.87 4.75
CA ILE A 272 -6.47 1.41 4.81
C ILE A 272 -7.04 1.25 3.41
N PHE A 273 -6.77 2.20 2.50
CA PHE A 273 -7.21 2.14 1.12
C PHE A 273 -6.58 0.94 0.38
N ASP A 274 -5.27 0.75 0.52
CA ASP A 274 -4.51 -0.32 -0.15
C ASP A 274 -5.05 -1.70 0.25
N ILE A 275 -5.20 -1.96 1.54
CA ILE A 275 -5.71 -3.25 2.04
C ILE A 275 -7.17 -3.47 1.66
N THR A 276 -7.97 -2.40 1.57
CA THR A 276 -9.43 -2.54 1.41
C THR A 276 -9.91 -2.29 0.00
N VAL A 277 -9.57 -1.16 -0.61
CA VAL A 277 -10.06 -0.79 -1.95
C VAL A 277 -9.14 -1.30 -3.04
N SER A 278 -7.82 -1.07 -2.91
CA SER A 278 -6.86 -1.45 -3.96
C SER A 278 -6.84 -2.95 -4.20
N MET A 279 -7.00 -3.75 -3.14
CA MET A 279 -7.15 -5.20 -3.25
C MET A 279 -8.60 -5.61 -3.44
N GLY A 280 -9.52 -5.10 -2.61
CA GLY A 280 -10.89 -5.61 -2.51
C GLY A 280 -11.74 -5.34 -3.74
N LEU A 281 -11.72 -4.12 -4.27
CA LEU A 281 -12.58 -3.73 -5.39
C LEU A 281 -12.22 -4.45 -6.71
N PRO A 282 -10.93 -4.51 -7.14
CA PRO A 282 -10.56 -5.30 -8.31
C PRO A 282 -10.88 -6.79 -8.16
N LEU A 283 -10.62 -7.35 -6.97
CA LEU A 283 -10.93 -8.75 -6.67
C LEU A 283 -12.43 -9.04 -6.77
N ALA A 284 -13.28 -8.17 -6.19
CA ALA A 284 -14.74 -8.31 -6.26
C ALA A 284 -15.24 -8.26 -7.70
N ILE A 285 -14.78 -7.26 -8.47
CA ILE A 285 -15.20 -7.09 -9.87
C ILE A 285 -14.70 -8.25 -10.74
N PHE A 286 -13.43 -8.62 -10.62
CA PHE A 286 -12.82 -9.70 -11.40
C PHE A 286 -13.57 -11.02 -11.17
N LEU A 287 -13.80 -11.43 -9.92
CA LEU A 287 -14.47 -12.68 -9.60
C LEU A 287 -15.97 -12.65 -9.93
N LEU A 288 -16.61 -11.48 -9.85
CA LEU A 288 -18.00 -11.32 -10.27
C LEU A 288 -18.15 -11.48 -11.80
N LEU A 289 -17.27 -10.84 -12.58
CA LEU A 289 -17.31 -10.88 -14.04
C LEU A 289 -16.91 -12.24 -14.60
N THR A 290 -15.95 -12.93 -13.98
CA THR A 290 -15.49 -14.25 -14.41
C THR A 290 -16.34 -15.39 -13.86
N ASN A 291 -17.20 -15.11 -12.88
CA ASN A 291 -17.98 -16.11 -12.14
C ASN A 291 -17.12 -17.28 -11.60
N GLN A 292 -15.90 -16.96 -11.14
CA GLN A 292 -14.93 -17.91 -10.65
C GLN A 292 -14.79 -17.83 -9.12
N LYS A 293 -14.26 -18.91 -8.54
CA LYS A 293 -13.73 -18.97 -7.17
C LYS A 293 -12.25 -19.31 -7.26
N ILE A 294 -11.42 -18.62 -6.51
CA ILE A 294 -9.98 -18.91 -6.46
C ILE A 294 -9.74 -19.93 -5.36
N HIS A 295 -9.14 -21.09 -5.72
CA HIS A 295 -8.63 -22.03 -4.73
C HIS A 295 -7.35 -21.46 -4.12
N PHE A 296 -7.33 -21.23 -2.80
CA PHE A 296 -6.33 -20.37 -2.16
C PHE A 296 -5.53 -21.08 -1.04
N VAL A 297 -5.63 -22.39 -0.90
CA VAL A 297 -5.07 -23.15 0.23
C VAL A 297 -3.55 -22.98 0.35
N GLU A 298 -2.80 -23.21 -0.74
CA GLU A 298 -1.33 -23.11 -0.71
C GLU A 298 -0.85 -21.66 -0.49
N ALA A 299 -1.42 -20.74 -1.27
CA ALA A 299 -1.10 -19.32 -1.14
C ALA A 299 -1.49 -18.76 0.23
N SER A 300 -2.60 -19.21 0.79
CA SER A 300 -3.04 -18.81 2.13
C SER A 300 -2.02 -19.18 3.21
N ARG A 301 -1.37 -20.34 3.12
CA ARG A 301 -0.34 -20.76 4.09
C ARG A 301 0.85 -19.79 4.10
N ILE A 302 1.40 -19.48 2.94
CA ILE A 302 2.54 -18.54 2.82
C ILE A 302 2.13 -17.12 3.30
N LEU A 303 0.89 -16.73 3.02
CA LEU A 303 0.39 -15.39 3.37
C LEU A 303 0.04 -15.22 4.84
N ILE A 304 -0.31 -16.28 5.56
CA ILE A 304 -0.67 -16.19 7.00
C ILE A 304 0.46 -15.55 7.80
N ASP A 305 1.69 -16.01 7.58
CA ASP A 305 2.87 -15.52 8.29
C ASP A 305 3.08 -14.03 8.06
N VAL A 306 2.99 -13.63 6.78
CA VAL A 306 3.18 -12.25 6.34
C VAL A 306 2.08 -11.33 6.91
N ARG A 307 0.83 -11.79 6.92
CA ARG A 307 -0.30 -11.03 7.49
C ARG A 307 -0.25 -10.90 9.00
N ILE A 308 0.18 -11.95 9.71
CA ILE A 308 0.42 -11.88 11.16
C ILE A 308 1.58 -10.92 11.44
N MET A 309 2.65 -10.99 10.65
CA MET A 309 3.77 -10.05 10.77
C MET A 309 3.33 -8.60 10.52
N LEU A 310 2.48 -8.35 9.51
CA LEU A 310 1.89 -7.05 9.27
C LEU A 310 1.16 -6.54 10.51
N LEU A 311 0.23 -7.33 11.05
CA LEU A 311 -0.56 -6.94 12.23
C LEU A 311 0.31 -6.62 13.46
N ILE A 312 1.36 -7.43 13.70
CA ILE A 312 2.31 -7.21 14.80
C ILE A 312 3.09 -5.92 14.58
N ILE A 313 3.65 -5.72 13.38
CA ILE A 313 4.45 -4.55 13.04
C ILE A 313 3.62 -3.27 13.11
N THR A 314 2.41 -3.28 12.53
CA THR A 314 1.48 -2.14 12.59
C THR A 314 1.09 -1.83 14.03
N GLY A 315 0.79 -2.84 14.83
CA GLY A 315 0.51 -2.67 16.27
C GLY A 315 1.67 -2.00 17.02
N ILE A 316 2.91 -2.45 16.76
CA ILE A 316 4.12 -1.87 17.35
C ILE A 316 4.31 -0.42 16.89
N THR A 317 4.17 -0.13 15.62
CA THR A 317 4.35 1.24 15.08
C THR A 317 3.30 2.20 15.60
N ILE A 318 2.03 1.80 15.63
CA ILE A 318 0.94 2.60 16.23
C ILE A 318 1.22 2.86 17.72
N ALA A 319 1.69 1.85 18.48
CA ALA A 319 2.06 2.01 19.88
C ALA A 319 3.24 3.01 20.03
N ILE A 320 4.28 2.91 19.18
CA ILE A 320 5.39 3.88 19.18
C ILE A 320 4.86 5.30 18.95
N TYR A 321 3.99 5.51 17.96
CA TYR A 321 3.45 6.84 17.66
C TYR A 321 2.57 7.37 18.79
N TYR A 322 1.69 6.52 19.36
CA TYR A 322 0.75 6.93 20.39
C TYR A 322 1.42 7.29 21.73
N PHE A 323 2.44 6.52 22.15
CA PHE A 323 3.14 6.75 23.40
C PHE A 323 4.24 7.80 23.31
N SER A 324 4.65 8.19 22.11
CA SER A 324 5.66 9.23 21.90
C SER A 324 5.05 10.63 22.06
N LYS A 325 5.64 11.45 22.95
CA LYS A 325 5.28 12.86 23.06
C LYS A 325 5.88 13.69 21.92
N LYS A 326 7.11 13.37 21.53
CA LYS A 326 7.83 13.93 20.39
C LYS A 326 8.71 12.86 19.78
N MET A 327 8.67 12.75 18.48
CA MET A 327 9.50 11.81 17.72
C MET A 327 10.80 12.48 17.29
N GLY A 328 11.92 11.81 17.50
CA GLY A 328 13.27 12.28 17.21
C GLY A 328 14.15 11.14 16.70
N TRP A 329 15.47 11.32 16.67
CA TRP A 329 16.45 10.37 16.12
C TRP A 329 16.35 8.94 16.66
N LYS A 330 15.93 8.76 17.91
CA LYS A 330 15.69 7.42 18.48
C LYS A 330 14.57 6.68 17.76
N HIS A 331 13.53 7.41 17.32
CA HIS A 331 12.42 6.84 16.57
C HIS A 331 12.84 6.49 15.14
N VAL A 332 13.66 7.34 14.50
CA VAL A 332 14.25 7.01 13.18
C VAL A 332 15.05 5.71 13.26
N ALA A 333 15.92 5.57 14.26
CA ALA A 333 16.72 4.36 14.45
C ALA A 333 15.83 3.14 14.77
N GLY A 334 14.84 3.28 15.66
CA GLY A 334 13.93 2.19 16.04
C GLY A 334 13.08 1.71 14.87
N LEU A 335 12.51 2.62 14.08
CA LEU A 335 11.74 2.29 12.88
C LEU A 335 12.63 1.63 11.81
N GLY A 336 13.86 2.15 11.63
CA GLY A 336 14.82 1.56 10.70
C GLY A 336 15.22 0.14 11.09
N LEU A 337 15.43 -0.15 12.38
CA LEU A 337 15.68 -1.49 12.89
C LEU A 337 14.47 -2.42 12.69
N LEU A 338 13.25 -1.93 12.94
CA LEU A 338 12.02 -2.69 12.74
C LEU A 338 11.82 -3.07 11.27
N TYR A 339 12.08 -2.15 10.35
CA TYR A 339 12.01 -2.43 8.92
C TYR A 339 13.11 -3.40 8.47
N SER A 340 14.34 -3.23 8.98
CA SER A 340 15.44 -4.16 8.71
C SER A 340 15.12 -5.58 9.19
N PHE A 341 14.52 -5.72 10.36
CA PHE A 341 14.02 -7.01 10.86
C PHE A 341 12.98 -7.62 9.92
N PHE A 342 12.02 -6.83 9.45
CA PHE A 342 11.02 -7.29 8.47
C PHE A 342 11.65 -7.78 7.16
N ILE A 343 12.65 -7.07 6.62
CA ILE A 343 13.35 -7.48 5.40
C ILE A 343 14.09 -8.81 5.63
N VAL A 344 14.84 -8.92 6.74
CA VAL A 344 15.57 -10.15 7.09
C VAL A 344 14.60 -11.33 7.25
N TYR A 345 13.48 -11.12 7.93
CA TYR A 345 12.43 -12.12 8.08
C TYR A 345 11.87 -12.56 6.72
N SER A 346 11.53 -11.62 5.84
CA SER A 346 10.93 -11.88 4.53
C SER A 346 11.88 -12.65 3.61
N ILE A 347 13.17 -12.31 3.61
CA ILE A 347 14.20 -13.05 2.87
C ILE A 347 14.33 -14.47 3.43
N GLY A 348 14.38 -14.61 4.76
CA GLY A 348 14.45 -15.92 5.40
C GLY A 348 13.22 -16.79 5.14
N ALA A 349 12.02 -16.20 5.15
CA ALA A 349 10.79 -16.89 4.80
C ALA A 349 10.79 -17.36 3.34
N SER A 350 11.28 -16.51 2.41
CA SER A 350 11.46 -16.91 1.01
C SER A 350 12.37 -18.13 0.85
N MET A 351 13.53 -18.14 1.55
CA MET A 351 14.46 -19.26 1.54
C MET A 351 13.86 -20.53 2.17
N TYR A 352 13.12 -20.39 3.27
CA TYR A 352 12.43 -21.51 3.92
C TYR A 352 11.42 -22.18 2.99
N TYR A 353 10.56 -21.38 2.34
CA TYR A 353 9.57 -21.92 1.39
C TYR A 353 10.20 -22.44 0.09
N ALA A 354 11.38 -21.96 -0.29
CA ALA A 354 12.17 -22.53 -1.39
C ALA A 354 12.88 -23.86 -1.02
N GLY A 355 12.81 -24.27 0.26
CA GLY A 355 13.49 -25.49 0.73
C GLY A 355 15.01 -25.34 0.90
N GLU A 356 15.51 -24.09 0.95
CA GLU A 356 16.93 -23.83 1.12
C GLU A 356 17.37 -23.98 2.59
N SER A 357 18.38 -24.80 2.84
CA SER A 357 19.01 -24.93 4.15
C SER A 357 19.94 -23.75 4.41
N SER A 358 19.41 -22.65 4.93
CA SER A 358 20.17 -21.45 5.30
C SER A 358 19.88 -21.03 6.74
N LEU A 359 20.81 -20.29 7.36
CA LEU A 359 20.63 -19.77 8.72
C LEU A 359 19.40 -18.82 8.80
N LEU A 360 19.19 -18.01 7.76
CA LEU A 360 18.05 -17.11 7.66
C LEU A 360 16.73 -17.87 7.46
N GLY A 361 16.76 -18.93 6.62
CA GLY A 361 15.62 -19.82 6.44
C GLY A 361 15.23 -20.52 7.75
N ALA A 362 16.19 -21.03 8.51
CA ALA A 362 15.93 -21.63 9.82
C ALA A 362 15.38 -20.64 10.84
N PHE A 363 15.88 -19.38 10.84
CA PHE A 363 15.37 -18.33 11.72
C PHE A 363 13.90 -18.02 11.45
N SER A 364 13.54 -17.77 10.21
CA SER A 364 12.14 -17.50 9.84
C SER A 364 11.28 -18.76 9.94
N GLY A 365 11.85 -19.93 9.60
CA GLY A 365 11.21 -21.24 9.69
C GLY A 365 10.70 -21.57 11.09
N THR A 366 11.44 -21.22 12.14
CA THR A 366 11.00 -21.44 13.53
C THR A 366 9.67 -20.76 13.83
N PHE A 367 9.48 -19.51 13.37
CA PHE A 367 8.22 -18.79 13.55
C PHE A 367 7.12 -19.37 12.66
N ILE A 368 7.44 -19.70 11.41
CA ILE A 368 6.52 -20.32 10.45
C ILE A 368 6.00 -21.65 10.99
N GLU A 369 6.89 -22.54 11.45
CA GLU A 369 6.54 -23.84 12.03
C GLU A 369 5.65 -23.69 13.27
N PHE A 370 5.93 -22.71 14.13
CA PHE A 370 5.08 -22.40 15.27
C PHE A 370 3.65 -22.04 14.86
N LEU A 371 3.49 -21.27 13.81
CA LEU A 371 2.15 -20.88 13.31
C LEU A 371 1.39 -22.04 12.64
N HIS A 372 2.11 -22.97 12.04
CA HIS A 372 1.56 -24.08 11.25
C HIS A 372 1.53 -25.43 11.99
N GLN A 373 1.82 -25.48 13.29
CA GLN A 373 1.64 -26.68 14.09
C GLN A 373 0.19 -27.19 14.02
N ASP A 374 0.01 -28.50 14.09
CA ASP A 374 -1.33 -29.13 14.09
C ASP A 374 -2.20 -28.54 15.20
N GLY A 375 -3.38 -28.01 14.82
CA GLY A 375 -4.25 -27.27 15.73
C GLY A 375 -3.73 -25.87 16.10
N GLY A 376 -2.71 -25.36 15.41
CA GLY A 376 -2.10 -24.05 15.64
C GLY A 376 -2.92 -22.88 15.12
N VAL A 377 -2.26 -21.71 15.05
CA VAL A 377 -2.90 -20.44 14.65
C VAL A 377 -3.46 -20.53 13.23
N SER A 378 -2.72 -21.14 12.30
CA SER A 378 -3.13 -21.31 10.91
C SER A 378 -4.43 -22.11 10.77
N ASP A 379 -4.51 -23.27 11.43
CA ASP A 379 -5.70 -24.13 11.38
C ASP A 379 -6.90 -23.47 12.04
N THR A 380 -6.69 -22.76 13.14
CA THR A 380 -7.74 -22.00 13.83
C THR A 380 -8.31 -20.90 12.95
N LEU A 381 -7.45 -20.07 12.36
CA LEU A 381 -7.86 -19.00 11.45
C LEU A 381 -8.61 -19.54 10.23
N ARG A 382 -8.11 -20.63 9.65
CA ARG A 382 -8.77 -21.31 8.52
C ARG A 382 -10.15 -21.84 8.90
N GLY A 383 -10.27 -22.45 10.07
CA GLY A 383 -11.57 -22.92 10.59
C GLY A 383 -12.57 -21.77 10.77
N ILE A 384 -12.13 -20.65 11.35
CA ILE A 384 -12.95 -19.44 11.51
C ILE A 384 -13.34 -18.88 10.14
N ALA A 385 -12.37 -18.71 9.24
CA ALA A 385 -12.62 -18.19 7.89
C ALA A 385 -13.64 -19.03 7.14
N ASN A 386 -13.45 -20.34 7.07
CA ASN A 386 -14.37 -21.25 6.38
C ASN A 386 -15.77 -21.29 7.04
N SER A 387 -15.88 -21.10 8.34
CA SER A 387 -17.19 -20.99 9.00
C SER A 387 -17.97 -19.74 8.61
N ILE A 388 -17.27 -18.64 8.32
CA ILE A 388 -17.85 -17.36 7.88
C ILE A 388 -18.17 -17.41 6.37
N THR A 389 -17.24 -17.92 5.57
CA THR A 389 -17.27 -17.82 4.10
C THR A 389 -17.80 -19.07 3.39
N GLY A 390 -18.03 -20.16 4.11
CA GLY A 390 -18.39 -21.44 3.53
C GLY A 390 -19.69 -21.46 2.70
N ASN A 391 -20.53 -20.43 2.87
CA ASN A 391 -21.78 -20.24 2.13
C ASN A 391 -21.71 -19.17 1.02
N TRP A 392 -20.53 -18.58 0.76
CA TRP A 392 -20.33 -17.47 -0.21
C TRP A 392 -20.08 -17.92 -1.64
#